data_9337db3c9ca9699f4f921bcbb8ea2f1c
#
_entry.id   9337db3c9ca9699f4f921bcbb8ea2f1c
#
_cell.length_a   1.000
_cell.length_b   1.000
_cell.length_c   1.000
_cell.angle_alpha   90.00
_cell.angle_beta   90.00
_cell.angle_gamma   90.00
#
_symmetry.space_group_name_H-M   'P 1'
#
loop_
_entity.id
_entity.type
_entity.pdbx_description
1 polymer ?
#
loop_
_entity_poly.entity_id
_entity_poly.type
_entity_poly.pdbx_seq_one_letter_code
_entity_poly.pdbx_strand_id
1 'polypeptide(L)'
;IYFIEKGASQRPSKVIYDRKDSAFSLSEPKDYDWDDIFDKAGWFHFTGISPAVGGNLPAICLEACRVAKSKGVKISCDLNFRRKLWDTEAARKTMLELMPYVDVFISNMSDVCELFGIVPECCDIETAILNKEGPMSVSCQLVEKFGFDKVALTLRKSISADVNDWGGMLYDSKSKEGTFSPRYSIQMIDRVGGGDAFGAGIIYSLITGMSAQEGIDFAVASSCLKHTIENDFNLASVE
;
A
#
# COMPACT_ATOMS: atom_id res chain seq x y z
N ILE A 1 -5.81 -6.56 17.49
CA ILE A 1 -6.41 -5.21 17.57
C ILE A 1 -5.33 -4.13 17.62
N TYR A 2 -5.70 -2.86 17.56
CA TYR A 2 -4.85 -1.72 17.81
C TYR A 2 -5.67 -0.58 18.44
N PHE A 3 -4.98 0.30 19.14
CA PHE A 3 -5.57 1.46 19.80
C PHE A 3 -4.97 2.72 19.21
N ILE A 4 -5.81 3.74 18.99
CA ILE A 4 -5.38 5.03 18.44
C ILE A 4 -5.75 6.15 19.38
N GLU A 5 -4.76 6.92 19.80
CA GLU A 5 -4.94 8.25 20.33
C GLU A 5 -4.93 9.24 19.17
N LYS A 6 -6.07 9.87 18.87
CA LYS A 6 -6.18 10.82 17.76
C LYS A 6 -5.32 12.06 18.02
N GLY A 7 -4.55 12.46 17.03
CA GLY A 7 -3.84 13.73 17.02
C GLY A 7 -4.77 14.90 16.73
N ALA A 8 -4.29 16.08 16.99
CA ALA A 8 -4.96 17.34 16.64
C ALA A 8 -3.92 18.46 16.51
N SER A 9 -4.02 19.27 15.47
CA SER A 9 -3.09 20.36 15.19
C SER A 9 -1.62 19.89 15.15
N GLN A 10 -0.76 20.33 16.04
CA GLN A 10 0.64 19.91 16.14
C GLN A 10 0.86 18.63 16.93
N ARG A 11 -0.13 18.13 17.65
CA ARG A 11 0.01 16.89 18.42
C ARG A 11 -0.25 15.69 17.51
N PRO A 12 0.78 14.84 17.23
CA PRO A 12 0.61 13.70 16.35
C PRO A 12 -0.28 12.62 16.97
N SER A 13 -0.90 11.80 16.12
CA SER A 13 -1.62 10.60 16.53
C SER A 13 -0.63 9.55 17.06
N LYS A 14 -1.06 8.76 18.06
CA LYS A 14 -0.28 7.65 18.61
C LYS A 14 -1.03 6.34 18.40
N VAL A 15 -0.34 5.35 17.85
CA VAL A 15 -0.87 4.00 17.62
C VAL A 15 -0.18 3.02 18.54
N ILE A 16 -0.96 2.15 19.20
CA ILE A 16 -0.49 1.02 20.01
C ILE A 16 -1.07 -0.24 19.39
N TYR A 17 -0.20 -1.17 18.99
CA TYR A 17 -0.59 -2.46 18.43
C TYR A 17 -0.68 -3.52 19.52
N ASP A 18 -1.76 -4.27 19.51
CA ASP A 18 -2.00 -5.48 20.28
C ASP A 18 -2.33 -6.62 19.29
N ARG A 19 -1.27 -7.13 18.64
CA ARG A 19 -1.34 -8.15 17.59
C ARG A 19 -0.64 -9.45 17.98
N LYS A 20 0.14 -9.42 19.04
CA LYS A 20 0.80 -10.59 19.60
C LYS A 20 -0.25 -11.61 20.07
N ASP A 21 0.04 -12.89 19.89
CA ASP A 21 -0.79 -14.01 20.30
C ASP A 21 -2.23 -14.00 19.70
N SER A 22 -2.43 -13.24 18.61
CA SER A 22 -3.67 -13.33 17.82
C SER A 22 -3.71 -14.64 17.03
N ALA A 23 -4.91 -15.13 16.69
CA ALA A 23 -5.06 -16.32 15.85
C ALA A 23 -4.23 -16.25 14.57
N PHE A 24 -4.19 -15.07 13.93
CA PHE A 24 -3.36 -14.84 12.74
C PHE A 24 -1.85 -14.95 13.04
N SER A 25 -1.37 -14.38 14.15
CA SER A 25 0.06 -14.45 14.51
C SER A 25 0.52 -15.87 14.90
N LEU A 26 -0.40 -16.72 15.30
CA LEU A 26 -0.16 -18.10 15.73
C LEU A 26 -0.44 -19.12 14.61
N SER A 27 -0.89 -18.67 13.43
CA SER A 27 -1.22 -19.58 12.34
C SER A 27 0.02 -20.32 11.80
N GLU A 28 -0.21 -21.51 11.33
CA GLU A 28 0.80 -22.39 10.74
C GLU A 28 0.54 -22.61 9.24
N PRO A 29 1.55 -22.94 8.42
CA PRO A 29 1.35 -23.21 6.98
C PRO A 29 0.24 -24.21 6.68
N LYS A 30 0.07 -25.23 7.53
CA LYS A 30 -0.99 -26.26 7.40
C LYS A 30 -2.42 -25.73 7.54
N ASP A 31 -2.60 -24.53 8.11
CA ASP A 31 -3.91 -23.92 8.31
C ASP A 31 -4.48 -23.33 7.00
N TYR A 32 -3.67 -23.28 5.93
CA TYR A 32 -4.02 -22.70 4.65
C TYR A 32 -3.93 -23.74 3.52
N ASP A 33 -5.07 -24.09 2.95
CA ASP A 33 -5.15 -24.82 1.69
C ASP A 33 -5.16 -23.82 0.53
N TRP A 34 -3.96 -23.45 0.07
CA TRP A 34 -3.79 -22.44 -0.99
C TRP A 34 -4.38 -22.91 -2.33
N ASP A 35 -4.47 -24.21 -2.57
CA ASP A 35 -5.07 -24.75 -3.78
C ASP A 35 -6.57 -24.51 -3.81
N ASP A 36 -7.26 -24.72 -2.69
CA ASP A 36 -8.69 -24.41 -2.52
C ASP A 36 -8.93 -22.89 -2.47
N ILE A 37 -8.12 -22.15 -1.71
CA ILE A 37 -8.24 -20.70 -1.57
C ILE A 37 -8.14 -19.97 -2.92
N PHE A 38 -7.25 -20.41 -3.81
CA PHE A 38 -7.04 -19.79 -5.12
C PHE A 38 -7.74 -20.49 -6.29
N ASP A 39 -8.63 -21.46 -6.06
CA ASP A 39 -9.29 -22.23 -7.13
C ASP A 39 -10.01 -21.34 -8.15
N LYS A 40 -10.70 -20.28 -7.68
CA LYS A 40 -11.44 -19.34 -8.53
C LYS A 40 -10.99 -17.89 -8.34
N ALA A 41 -9.87 -17.66 -7.69
CA ALA A 41 -9.38 -16.33 -7.43
C ALA A 41 -8.76 -15.72 -8.69
N GLY A 42 -9.20 -14.53 -9.06
CA GLY A 42 -8.57 -13.72 -10.12
C GLY A 42 -7.52 -12.75 -9.57
N TRP A 43 -7.58 -12.45 -8.26
CA TRP A 43 -6.73 -11.45 -7.62
C TRP A 43 -6.42 -11.82 -6.18
N PHE A 44 -5.17 -11.67 -5.78
CA PHE A 44 -4.69 -11.80 -4.41
C PHE A 44 -4.06 -10.48 -3.96
N HIS A 45 -4.48 -9.95 -2.83
CA HIS A 45 -3.88 -8.77 -2.22
C HIS A 45 -3.35 -9.10 -0.83
N PHE A 46 -2.14 -8.64 -0.55
CA PHE A 46 -1.58 -8.68 0.80
C PHE A 46 -0.93 -7.35 1.16
N THR A 47 -0.74 -7.12 2.45
CA THR A 47 -0.05 -5.96 2.99
C THR A 47 1.24 -6.39 3.68
N GLY A 48 2.26 -5.54 3.65
CA GLY A 48 3.51 -5.76 4.40
C GLY A 48 3.32 -5.88 5.91
N ILE A 49 2.13 -5.55 6.43
CA ILE A 49 1.78 -5.84 7.81
C ILE A 49 1.66 -7.35 8.06
N SER A 50 1.15 -8.12 7.09
CA SER A 50 0.92 -9.56 7.27
C SER A 50 2.20 -10.30 7.68
N PRO A 51 3.30 -10.25 6.93
CA PRO A 51 4.55 -10.90 7.36
C PRO A 51 5.16 -10.23 8.61
N ALA A 52 4.89 -8.94 8.85
CA ALA A 52 5.43 -8.19 9.99
C ALA A 52 4.87 -8.62 11.36
N VAL A 53 3.72 -9.28 11.39
CA VAL A 53 3.12 -9.79 12.65
C VAL A 53 3.95 -10.91 13.26
N GLY A 54 4.81 -11.57 12.47
CA GLY A 54 5.84 -12.50 12.96
C GLY A 54 5.42 -13.97 12.86
N GLY A 55 6.10 -14.83 13.64
CA GLY A 55 5.87 -16.28 13.60
C GLY A 55 6.18 -16.88 12.22
N ASN A 56 5.27 -17.72 11.72
CA ASN A 56 5.39 -18.36 10.41
C ASN A 56 4.88 -17.47 9.25
N LEU A 57 4.35 -16.28 9.53
CA LEU A 57 3.67 -15.46 8.53
C LEU A 57 4.56 -15.04 7.34
N PRO A 58 5.88 -14.75 7.48
CA PRO A 58 6.73 -14.54 6.32
C PRO A 58 6.72 -15.72 5.35
N ALA A 59 6.85 -16.94 5.86
CA ALA A 59 6.82 -18.18 5.05
C ALA A 59 5.44 -18.44 4.44
N ILE A 60 4.38 -18.23 5.21
CA ILE A 60 2.98 -18.35 4.75
C ILE A 60 2.70 -17.34 3.62
N CYS A 61 3.12 -16.09 3.75
CA CYS A 61 2.96 -15.09 2.69
C CYS A 61 3.73 -15.47 1.42
N LEU A 62 4.94 -16.00 1.57
CA LEU A 62 5.76 -16.44 0.44
C LEU A 62 5.12 -17.62 -0.29
N GLU A 63 4.60 -18.59 0.44
CA GLU A 63 3.87 -19.72 -0.12
C GLU A 63 2.61 -19.26 -0.86
N ALA A 64 1.80 -18.40 -0.22
CA ALA A 64 0.63 -17.81 -0.87
C ALA A 64 0.98 -17.14 -2.20
N CYS A 65 2.04 -16.32 -2.23
CA CYS A 65 2.50 -15.67 -3.46
C CYS A 65 2.92 -16.68 -4.53
N ARG A 66 3.65 -17.74 -4.15
CA ARG A 66 4.07 -18.80 -5.10
C ARG A 66 2.89 -19.52 -5.70
N VAL A 67 1.93 -19.95 -4.88
CA VAL A 67 0.74 -20.67 -5.36
C VAL A 67 -0.14 -19.76 -6.21
N ALA A 68 -0.42 -18.52 -5.76
CA ALA A 68 -1.16 -17.55 -6.55
C ALA A 68 -0.53 -17.33 -7.94
N LYS A 69 0.79 -17.12 -7.99
CA LYS A 69 1.52 -16.93 -9.26
C LYS A 69 1.44 -18.16 -10.16
N SER A 70 1.57 -19.38 -9.61
CA SER A 70 1.47 -20.62 -10.38
C SER A 70 0.09 -20.85 -11.00
N LYS A 71 -0.96 -20.32 -10.37
CA LYS A 71 -2.35 -20.37 -10.85
C LYS A 71 -2.73 -19.18 -11.75
N GLY A 72 -1.79 -18.27 -12.03
CA GLY A 72 -2.06 -17.08 -12.85
C GLY A 72 -2.91 -16.02 -12.17
N VAL A 73 -3.05 -16.08 -10.84
CA VAL A 73 -3.73 -15.07 -10.03
C VAL A 73 -2.88 -13.81 -10.00
N LYS A 74 -3.48 -12.65 -10.25
CA LYS A 74 -2.82 -11.34 -10.12
C LYS A 74 -2.53 -11.04 -8.67
N ILE A 75 -1.33 -10.52 -8.39
CA ILE A 75 -0.88 -10.25 -7.02
C ILE A 75 -0.64 -8.76 -6.85
N SER A 76 -1.26 -8.16 -5.84
CA SER A 76 -0.95 -6.80 -5.40
C SER A 76 -0.45 -6.78 -3.95
N CYS A 77 0.44 -5.83 -3.67
CA CYS A 77 0.99 -5.62 -2.35
C CYS A 77 0.96 -4.13 -1.98
N ASP A 78 0.39 -3.80 -0.80
CA ASP A 78 0.67 -2.53 -0.13
C ASP A 78 1.89 -2.73 0.80
N LEU A 79 2.99 -2.02 0.53
CA LEU A 79 4.22 -2.13 1.31
C LEU A 79 4.00 -1.86 2.80
N ASN A 80 3.22 -0.85 3.11
CA ASN A 80 2.64 -0.57 4.43
C ASN A 80 3.62 -0.80 5.59
N PHE A 81 4.83 -0.27 5.48
CA PHE A 81 5.91 -0.50 6.44
C PHE A 81 5.55 0.04 7.82
N ARG A 82 5.77 -0.77 8.85
CA ARG A 82 5.44 -0.45 10.24
C ARG A 82 6.63 -0.73 11.16
N ARG A 83 7.47 0.28 11.40
CA ARG A 83 8.65 0.20 12.31
C ARG A 83 8.34 -0.34 13.71
N LYS A 84 7.07 -0.26 14.16
CA LYS A 84 6.64 -0.80 15.46
C LYS A 84 6.42 -2.31 15.47
N LEU A 85 6.38 -2.96 14.30
CA LEU A 85 6.16 -4.40 14.19
C LEU A 85 7.48 -5.14 13.94
N TRP A 86 8.37 -4.58 13.15
CA TRP A 86 9.66 -5.17 12.82
C TRP A 86 10.70 -4.08 12.49
N ASP A 87 11.98 -4.43 12.57
CA ASP A 87 13.05 -3.54 12.16
C ASP A 87 13.20 -3.50 10.62
N THR A 88 13.93 -2.50 10.14
CA THR A 88 14.08 -2.24 8.70
C THR A 88 14.83 -3.36 7.98
N GLU A 89 15.78 -4.04 8.65
CA GLU A 89 16.58 -5.11 8.05
C GLU A 89 15.74 -6.37 7.85
N ALA A 90 15.00 -6.81 8.87
CA ALA A 90 14.07 -7.93 8.79
C ALA A 90 12.97 -7.66 7.76
N ALA A 91 12.41 -6.45 7.75
CA ALA A 91 11.41 -6.02 6.79
C ALA A 91 11.96 -6.07 5.36
N ARG A 92 13.14 -5.49 5.13
CA ARG A 92 13.80 -5.49 3.82
C ARG A 92 14.05 -6.91 3.31
N LYS A 93 14.62 -7.77 4.15
CA LYS A 93 14.90 -9.16 3.79
C LYS A 93 13.63 -9.88 3.33
N THR A 94 12.59 -9.84 4.14
CA THR A 94 11.32 -10.52 3.84
C THR A 94 10.65 -9.95 2.60
N MET A 95 10.56 -8.61 2.49
CA MET A 95 9.91 -8.00 1.34
C MET A 95 10.68 -8.24 0.03
N LEU A 96 12.02 -8.29 0.04
CA LEU A 96 12.80 -8.65 -1.14
C LEU A 96 12.50 -10.07 -1.65
N GLU A 97 12.12 -10.99 -0.78
CA GLU A 97 11.70 -12.35 -1.18
C GLU A 97 10.27 -12.37 -1.79
N LEU A 98 9.39 -11.44 -1.37
CA LEU A 98 8.00 -11.37 -1.82
C LEU A 98 7.82 -10.54 -3.10
N MET A 99 8.61 -9.47 -3.28
CA MET A 99 8.45 -8.52 -4.39
C MET A 99 8.50 -9.15 -5.79
N PRO A 100 9.32 -10.19 -6.09
CA PRO A 100 9.34 -10.82 -7.41
C PRO A 100 8.01 -11.48 -7.85
N TYR A 101 7.08 -11.68 -6.93
CA TYR A 101 5.76 -12.25 -7.23
C TYR A 101 4.69 -11.19 -7.48
N VAL A 102 4.95 -9.92 -7.11
CA VAL A 102 3.97 -8.83 -7.13
C VAL A 102 3.84 -8.26 -8.54
N ASP A 103 2.60 -8.14 -9.01
CA ASP A 103 2.27 -7.48 -10.28
C ASP A 103 1.94 -5.99 -10.07
N VAL A 104 1.24 -5.64 -8.99
CA VAL A 104 0.81 -4.28 -8.67
C VAL A 104 1.33 -3.87 -7.29
N PHE A 105 2.23 -2.90 -7.27
CA PHE A 105 2.85 -2.41 -6.05
C PHE A 105 2.19 -1.12 -5.59
N ILE A 106 1.83 -1.04 -4.31
CA ILE A 106 1.17 0.12 -3.70
C ILE A 106 2.02 0.59 -2.52
N SER A 107 2.30 1.88 -2.42
CA SER A 107 3.09 2.43 -1.31
C SER A 107 3.01 3.96 -1.23
N ASN A 108 3.85 4.53 -0.37
CA ASN A 108 4.30 5.91 -0.39
C ASN A 108 5.81 5.98 -0.60
N MET A 109 6.34 7.12 -1.06
CA MET A 109 7.76 7.25 -1.36
C MET A 109 8.66 7.12 -0.13
N SER A 110 8.20 7.52 1.04
CA SER A 110 8.99 7.44 2.28
C SER A 110 9.26 5.99 2.68
N ASP A 111 8.24 5.13 2.62
CA ASP A 111 8.39 3.70 2.92
C ASP A 111 9.30 3.01 1.88
N VAL A 112 9.19 3.38 0.60
CA VAL A 112 10.05 2.88 -0.48
C VAL A 112 11.51 3.25 -0.25
N CYS A 113 11.77 4.52 0.08
CA CYS A 113 13.11 5.00 0.37
C CYS A 113 13.71 4.27 1.58
N GLU A 114 12.96 4.18 2.66
CA GLU A 114 13.42 3.57 3.89
C GLU A 114 13.70 2.08 3.73
N LEU A 115 12.80 1.36 3.08
CA LEU A 115 12.93 -0.09 2.99
C LEU A 115 13.87 -0.53 1.86
N PHE A 116 13.80 0.07 0.70
CA PHE A 116 14.54 -0.37 -0.48
C PHE A 116 15.73 0.52 -0.85
N GLY A 117 15.88 1.68 -0.20
CA GLY A 117 16.92 2.65 -0.51
C GLY A 117 16.71 3.34 -1.87
N ILE A 118 15.49 3.27 -2.43
CA ILE A 118 15.14 3.92 -3.70
C ILE A 118 14.68 5.35 -3.40
N VAL A 119 15.39 6.31 -3.96
CA VAL A 119 15.16 7.74 -3.75
C VAL A 119 14.89 8.45 -5.07
N PRO A 120 14.15 9.57 -5.07
CA PRO A 120 14.02 10.41 -6.25
C PRO A 120 15.41 10.92 -6.69
N GLU A 121 15.70 10.88 -7.99
CA GLU A 121 16.98 11.36 -8.51
C GLU A 121 17.06 12.90 -8.63
N CYS A 122 15.89 13.54 -8.71
CA CYS A 122 15.80 14.99 -9.00
C CYS A 122 15.84 15.88 -7.75
N CYS A 123 15.45 15.38 -6.57
CA CYS A 123 15.27 16.18 -5.35
C CYS A 123 15.03 15.27 -4.12
N ASP A 124 14.94 15.89 -2.94
CA ASP A 124 14.50 15.18 -1.72
C ASP A 124 13.03 14.75 -1.80
N ILE A 125 12.62 13.83 -0.89
CA ILE A 125 11.28 13.24 -0.89
C ILE A 125 10.18 14.28 -0.65
N GLU A 126 10.42 15.29 0.21
CA GLU A 126 9.42 16.31 0.52
C GLU A 126 9.11 17.17 -0.71
N THR A 127 10.13 17.54 -1.47
CA THR A 127 9.99 18.25 -2.74
C THR A 127 9.41 17.33 -3.82
N ALA A 128 9.84 16.08 -3.88
CA ALA A 128 9.38 15.10 -4.86
C ALA A 128 7.87 14.83 -4.75
N ILE A 129 7.30 14.79 -3.56
CA ILE A 129 5.85 14.63 -3.37
C ILE A 129 5.05 15.74 -4.07
N LEU A 130 5.64 16.92 -4.25
CA LEU A 130 4.96 18.10 -4.80
C LEU A 130 5.11 18.25 -6.32
N ASN A 131 5.99 17.49 -6.95
CA ASN A 131 6.23 17.51 -8.39
C ASN A 131 5.87 16.17 -9.04
N LYS A 132 6.00 16.07 -10.36
CA LYS A 132 5.74 14.83 -11.11
C LYS A 132 6.99 13.98 -11.33
N GLU A 133 8.16 14.58 -11.32
CA GLU A 133 9.43 13.94 -11.65
C GLU A 133 9.86 12.94 -10.58
N GLY A 134 9.70 13.29 -9.30
CA GLY A 134 10.09 12.43 -8.18
C GLY A 134 9.35 11.10 -8.15
N PRO A 135 8.00 11.09 -8.13
CA PRO A 135 7.22 9.85 -8.18
C PRO A 135 7.50 9.02 -9.44
N MET A 136 7.71 9.66 -10.59
CA MET A 136 8.09 8.98 -11.84
C MET A 136 9.43 8.29 -11.70
N SER A 137 10.47 8.99 -11.20
CA SER A 137 11.80 8.43 -10.98
C SER A 137 11.76 7.22 -10.04
N VAL A 138 11.07 7.34 -8.91
CA VAL A 138 10.92 6.25 -7.93
C VAL A 138 10.22 5.04 -8.55
N SER A 139 9.15 5.27 -9.32
CA SER A 139 8.40 4.18 -9.96
C SER A 139 9.22 3.47 -11.04
N CYS A 140 9.99 4.21 -11.83
CA CYS A 140 10.92 3.66 -12.83
C CYS A 140 11.93 2.71 -12.18
N GLN A 141 12.61 3.18 -11.12
CA GLN A 141 13.56 2.36 -10.35
C GLN A 141 12.93 1.11 -9.72
N LEU A 142 11.69 1.22 -9.19
CA LEU A 142 10.93 0.09 -8.66
C LEU A 142 10.64 -0.96 -9.74
N VAL A 143 10.19 -0.53 -10.91
CA VAL A 143 9.92 -1.43 -12.04
C VAL A 143 11.20 -2.07 -12.56
N GLU A 144 12.28 -1.32 -12.69
CA GLU A 144 13.58 -1.87 -13.11
C GLU A 144 14.11 -2.92 -12.13
N LYS A 145 13.90 -2.69 -10.83
CA LYS A 145 14.40 -3.58 -9.79
C LYS A 145 13.57 -4.85 -9.61
N PHE A 146 12.23 -4.74 -9.69
CA PHE A 146 11.32 -5.80 -9.28
C PHE A 146 10.42 -6.33 -10.40
N GLY A 147 10.26 -5.61 -11.49
CA GLY A 147 9.47 -6.01 -12.65
C GLY A 147 7.96 -5.83 -12.48
N PHE A 148 7.50 -4.90 -11.65
CA PHE A 148 6.08 -4.63 -11.46
C PHE A 148 5.38 -4.22 -12.75
N ASP A 149 4.14 -4.69 -12.98
CA ASP A 149 3.28 -4.21 -14.07
C ASP A 149 2.82 -2.76 -13.82
N LYS A 150 2.46 -2.48 -12.56
CA LYS A 150 1.97 -1.16 -12.10
C LYS A 150 2.58 -0.76 -10.76
N VAL A 151 2.81 0.54 -10.59
CA VAL A 151 3.19 1.13 -9.31
C VAL A 151 2.19 2.22 -8.96
N ALA A 152 1.54 2.13 -7.81
CA ALA A 152 0.63 3.15 -7.30
C ALA A 152 1.24 3.83 -6.06
N LEU A 153 1.46 5.13 -6.12
CA LEU A 153 2.04 5.89 -5.03
C LEU A 153 1.04 6.91 -4.47
N THR A 154 0.82 6.89 -3.15
CA THR A 154 0.16 7.99 -2.47
C THR A 154 1.10 9.18 -2.34
N LEU A 155 0.61 10.38 -2.64
CA LEU A 155 1.34 11.64 -2.63
C LEU A 155 0.75 12.55 -1.54
N ARG A 156 1.20 12.33 -0.29
CA ARG A 156 0.70 13.05 0.87
C ARG A 156 1.69 14.11 1.35
N LYS A 157 1.21 15.35 1.49
CA LYS A 157 1.91 16.40 2.24
C LYS A 157 1.15 16.64 3.55
N SER A 158 1.80 16.39 4.68
CA SER A 158 1.21 16.66 6.00
C SER A 158 1.39 18.12 6.36
N ILE A 159 0.28 18.84 6.61
CA ILE A 159 0.28 20.24 7.04
C ILE A 159 0.14 20.28 8.57
N SER A 160 -0.77 19.47 9.12
CA SER A 160 -0.95 19.25 10.55
C SER A 160 -1.38 17.80 10.80
N ALA A 161 -1.70 17.45 12.05
CA ALA A 161 -2.19 16.13 12.39
C ALA A 161 -3.55 15.82 11.73
N ASP A 162 -4.33 16.84 11.43
CA ASP A 162 -5.70 16.78 10.93
C ASP A 162 -5.89 17.42 9.55
N VAL A 163 -4.88 18.09 8.99
CA VAL A 163 -4.92 18.69 7.65
C VAL A 163 -3.80 18.14 6.78
N ASN A 164 -4.16 17.57 5.63
CA ASN A 164 -3.19 17.06 4.66
C ASN A 164 -3.60 17.41 3.23
N ASP A 165 -2.61 17.67 2.37
CA ASP A 165 -2.80 17.61 0.94
C ASP A 165 -2.61 16.17 0.47
N TRP A 166 -3.57 15.66 -0.30
CA TRP A 166 -3.67 14.27 -0.70
C TRP A 166 -3.83 14.13 -2.20
N GLY A 167 -3.08 13.26 -2.79
CA GLY A 167 -3.14 12.89 -4.19
C GLY A 167 -2.49 11.54 -4.40
N GLY A 168 -2.44 11.09 -5.65
CA GLY A 168 -1.83 9.82 -6.03
C GLY A 168 -1.29 9.82 -7.45
N MET A 169 -0.49 8.82 -7.73
CA MET A 169 0.00 8.51 -9.06
C MET A 169 -0.11 7.01 -9.31
N LEU A 170 -0.53 6.66 -10.54
CA LEU A 170 -0.47 5.30 -11.08
C LEU A 170 0.52 5.28 -12.25
N TYR A 171 1.59 4.52 -12.08
CA TYR A 171 2.60 4.30 -13.12
C TYR A 171 2.35 2.98 -13.85
N ASP A 172 2.43 3.00 -15.17
CA ASP A 172 2.32 1.82 -16.04
C ASP A 172 3.70 1.49 -16.62
N SER A 173 4.20 0.29 -16.31
CA SER A 173 5.51 -0.16 -16.78
C SER A 173 5.60 -0.36 -18.30
N LYS A 174 4.46 -0.66 -18.96
CA LYS A 174 4.40 -0.91 -20.41
C LYS A 174 4.49 0.38 -21.21
N SER A 175 3.68 1.37 -20.85
CA SER A 175 3.72 2.69 -21.51
C SER A 175 4.85 3.57 -20.98
N LYS A 176 5.39 3.27 -19.79
CA LYS A 176 6.34 4.07 -19.02
C LYS A 176 5.78 5.45 -18.66
N GLU A 177 4.48 5.54 -18.46
CA GLU A 177 3.77 6.77 -18.14
C GLU A 177 3.20 6.73 -16.72
N GLY A 178 3.24 7.88 -16.04
CA GLY A 178 2.60 8.10 -14.75
C GLY A 178 1.38 9.01 -14.89
N THR A 179 0.24 8.51 -14.47
CA THR A 179 -1.01 9.25 -14.41
C THR A 179 -1.24 9.78 -13.01
N PHE A 180 -1.51 11.07 -12.89
CA PHE A 180 -1.64 11.76 -11.61
C PHE A 180 -3.09 12.19 -11.38
N SER A 181 -3.57 12.01 -10.15
CA SER A 181 -4.84 12.60 -9.73
C SER A 181 -4.72 14.11 -9.47
N PRO A 182 -5.85 14.84 -9.38
CA PRO A 182 -5.88 16.12 -8.68
C PRO A 182 -5.38 15.99 -7.23
N ARG A 183 -5.00 17.12 -6.63
CA ARG A 183 -4.68 17.20 -5.21
C ARG A 183 -5.84 17.81 -4.44
N TYR A 184 -6.16 17.20 -3.32
CA TYR A 184 -7.22 17.63 -2.43
C TYR A 184 -6.64 18.04 -1.08
N SER A 185 -7.02 19.20 -0.57
CA SER A 185 -6.74 19.57 0.81
C SER A 185 -7.84 18.99 1.70
N ILE A 186 -7.47 18.08 2.60
CA ILE A 186 -8.42 17.31 3.39
C ILE A 186 -8.28 17.67 4.86
N GLN A 187 -9.40 17.99 5.50
CA GLN A 187 -9.51 17.99 6.95
C GLN A 187 -9.95 16.59 7.39
N MET A 188 -9.04 15.86 8.01
CA MET A 188 -9.27 14.48 8.40
C MET A 188 -10.06 14.38 9.70
N ILE A 189 -11.13 13.61 9.70
CA ILE A 189 -11.83 13.14 10.91
C ILE A 189 -11.09 11.93 11.50
N ASP A 190 -10.65 11.02 10.61
CA ASP A 190 -9.79 9.89 10.97
C ASP A 190 -8.80 9.58 9.85
N ARG A 191 -7.56 9.26 10.22
CA ARG A 191 -6.52 8.92 9.25
C ARG A 191 -6.39 7.42 8.97
N VAL A 192 -7.13 6.61 9.73
CA VAL A 192 -7.06 5.14 9.63
C VAL A 192 -7.80 4.67 8.38
N GLY A 193 -7.24 3.67 7.69
CA GLY A 193 -7.86 3.09 6.52
C GLY A 193 -7.79 3.94 5.23
N GLY A 194 -7.21 5.15 5.28
CA GLY A 194 -7.07 5.99 4.07
C GLY A 194 -6.16 5.34 3.01
N GLY A 195 -5.05 4.72 3.42
CA GLY A 195 -4.18 3.93 2.54
C GLY A 195 -4.88 2.70 1.99
N ASP A 196 -5.60 1.98 2.86
CA ASP A 196 -6.35 0.79 2.47
C ASP A 196 -7.46 1.13 1.46
N ALA A 197 -8.17 2.26 1.65
CA ALA A 197 -9.17 2.75 0.70
C ALA A 197 -8.54 3.14 -0.65
N PHE A 198 -7.35 3.75 -0.66
CA PHE A 198 -6.60 4.01 -1.89
C PHE A 198 -6.23 2.70 -2.60
N GLY A 199 -5.66 1.74 -1.87
CA GLY A 199 -5.30 0.43 -2.41
C GLY A 199 -6.50 -0.33 -2.98
N ALA A 200 -7.62 -0.33 -2.26
CA ALA A 200 -8.88 -0.92 -2.72
C ALA A 200 -9.39 -0.24 -4.00
N GLY A 201 -9.31 1.09 -4.08
CA GLY A 201 -9.68 1.85 -5.26
C GLY A 201 -8.82 1.53 -6.49
N ILE A 202 -7.49 1.39 -6.31
CA ILE A 202 -6.58 0.94 -7.37
C ILE A 202 -6.95 -0.47 -7.85
N ILE A 203 -7.13 -1.41 -6.94
CA ILE A 203 -7.48 -2.80 -7.29
C ILE A 203 -8.82 -2.84 -8.02
N TYR A 204 -9.84 -2.15 -7.50
CA TYR A 204 -11.16 -2.07 -8.12
C TYR A 204 -11.07 -1.52 -9.55
N SER A 205 -10.35 -0.41 -9.75
CA SER A 205 -10.21 0.20 -11.07
C SER A 205 -9.55 -0.73 -12.09
N LEU A 206 -8.54 -1.48 -11.67
CA LEU A 206 -7.84 -2.43 -12.52
C LEU A 206 -8.69 -3.65 -12.87
N ILE A 207 -9.50 -4.15 -11.92
CA ILE A 207 -10.41 -5.28 -12.14
C ILE A 207 -11.56 -4.88 -13.08
N THR A 208 -12.10 -3.67 -12.94
CA THR A 208 -13.22 -3.18 -13.76
C THR A 208 -12.80 -2.59 -15.09
N GLY A 209 -11.50 -2.48 -15.37
CA GLY A 209 -10.97 -2.00 -16.63
C GLY A 209 -11.12 -0.49 -16.86
N MET A 210 -11.15 0.31 -15.80
CA MET A 210 -11.13 1.78 -15.90
C MET A 210 -9.85 2.24 -16.61
N SER A 211 -9.90 3.39 -17.27
CA SER A 211 -8.69 4.06 -17.75
C SER A 211 -7.76 4.44 -16.58
N ALA A 212 -6.49 4.66 -16.86
CA ALA A 212 -5.53 5.03 -15.82
C ALA A 212 -5.95 6.31 -15.07
N GLN A 213 -6.54 7.29 -15.79
CA GLN A 213 -7.01 8.53 -15.17
C GLN A 213 -8.22 8.30 -14.29
N GLU A 214 -9.25 7.62 -14.79
CA GLU A 214 -10.43 7.28 -13.99
C GLU A 214 -10.05 6.47 -12.75
N GLY A 215 -9.14 5.50 -12.90
CA GLY A 215 -8.70 4.63 -11.81
C GLY A 215 -7.97 5.38 -10.70
N ILE A 216 -7.03 6.26 -11.06
CA ILE A 216 -6.29 7.03 -10.04
C ILE A 216 -7.19 8.07 -9.36
N ASP A 217 -8.09 8.71 -10.12
CA ASP A 217 -9.04 9.68 -9.58
C ASP A 217 -10.03 8.99 -8.62
N PHE A 218 -10.54 7.82 -8.98
CA PHE A 218 -11.39 7.00 -8.12
C PHE A 218 -10.68 6.57 -6.83
N ALA A 219 -9.44 6.08 -6.93
CA ALA A 219 -8.67 5.63 -5.78
C ALA A 219 -8.39 6.78 -4.78
N VAL A 220 -8.02 7.95 -5.31
CA VAL A 220 -7.79 9.14 -4.47
C VAL A 220 -9.09 9.66 -3.87
N ALA A 221 -10.20 9.69 -4.63
CA ALA A 221 -11.50 10.09 -4.11
C ALA A 221 -11.98 9.15 -2.99
N SER A 222 -11.87 7.83 -3.18
CA SER A 222 -12.20 6.82 -2.16
C SER A 222 -11.39 7.05 -0.87
N SER A 223 -10.09 7.31 -1.01
CA SER A 223 -9.21 7.62 0.13
C SER A 223 -9.58 8.94 0.82
N CYS A 224 -9.88 9.99 0.05
CA CYS A 224 -10.31 11.27 0.60
C CYS A 224 -11.61 11.14 1.40
N LEU A 225 -12.60 10.43 0.86
CA LEU A 225 -13.86 10.16 1.55
C LEU A 225 -13.64 9.37 2.84
N LYS A 226 -12.75 8.34 2.80
CA LYS A 226 -12.42 7.56 3.99
C LYS A 226 -11.87 8.44 5.12
N HIS A 227 -11.08 9.44 4.83
CA HIS A 227 -10.56 10.35 5.85
C HIS A 227 -11.64 11.20 6.55
N THR A 228 -12.84 11.28 6.00
CA THR A 228 -14.01 11.97 6.60
C THR A 228 -14.89 11.03 7.43
N ILE A 229 -14.57 9.74 7.48
CA ILE A 229 -15.34 8.71 8.19
C ILE A 229 -14.54 8.25 9.41
N GLU A 230 -15.18 8.17 10.58
CA GLU A 230 -14.54 7.66 11.80
C GLU A 230 -14.22 6.16 11.69
N ASN A 231 -13.22 5.73 12.46
CA ASN A 231 -12.71 4.36 12.52
C ASN A 231 -12.08 3.89 11.19
N ASP A 232 -11.82 2.60 11.01
CA ASP A 232 -11.08 2.09 9.86
C ASP A 232 -11.93 1.56 8.70
N PHE A 233 -13.21 1.31 8.91
CA PHE A 233 -14.10 0.90 7.84
C PHE A 233 -14.43 2.05 6.87
N ASN A 234 -14.28 1.80 5.58
CA ASN A 234 -14.78 2.71 4.56
C ASN A 234 -16.27 2.43 4.33
N LEU A 235 -17.11 3.43 4.63
CA LEU A 235 -18.56 3.36 4.46
C LEU A 235 -19.05 4.05 3.17
N ALA A 236 -18.12 4.57 2.34
CA ALA A 236 -18.45 5.15 1.05
C ALA A 236 -18.84 4.04 0.06
N SER A 237 -19.90 4.28 -0.74
CA SER A 237 -20.28 3.44 -1.86
C SER A 237 -19.51 3.83 -3.14
N VAL A 238 -19.61 2.99 -4.19
CA VAL A 238 -19.03 3.27 -5.51
C VAL A 238 -19.85 4.35 -6.25
N GLU A 239 -21.10 4.54 -5.87
CA GLU A 239 -22.01 5.58 -6.36
C GLU A 239 -21.71 6.88 -5.58
#